data_27a2d239aefee56eff9272eed4d7671e
#
_entry.id   27a2d239aefee56eff9272eed4d7671e
#
_cell.length_a   1.000
_cell.length_b   1.000
_cell.length_c   1.000
_cell.angle_alpha   90.00
_cell.angle_beta   90.00
_cell.angle_gamma   90.00
#
_symmetry.space_group_name_H-M   'P 1'
#
loop_
_entity.id
_entity.type
_entity.pdbx_description
1 polymer ?
#
loop_
_entity_poly.entity_id
_entity_poly.type
_entity_poly.pdbx_seq_one_letter_code
_entity_poly.pdbx_strand_id
1 'polypeptide(L)'
;MGIDAAQEPAPARRGHFELRRFSGDATLVVGAAVLGNLFSFFFHFTLSRRLGPAAYGTLVTLMAVSSLLGALPYAIGTVAMQETARMWTSHLDGLIGSFVRRTARLTLIVAALTGVALGIASIPLRPYVHVSEPALWWLLGAYVAATFLAVFARGAAQGAHRFHALAASLISEGAAKVGFGFAAVALGYGVAGALGGLIASALISLLVAYVPLTSRAQSTPHIPQEGLRLGGEALKVLAVTAAGSALLFIDMVFAKHHLSGEEAGYFGAAGTLARTIPLGIGLIMMIIMPKAAAAQHVGREALARVLGMAALLGSLAGMLACAVLALIPGPLIALTYGASFVGAAPLLRMYALDEMLLAFWVIASSYLVAVARYSVFWLLLVAVLFEATAMALFGLTPVRLLSIGIITNAALVPSAWALALQTVRKSPQADRPQTAETAS
;
A
#
# COMPACT_ATOMS: atom_id res chain seq x y z
N MET A 1 -12.15 -5.53 -64.17
CA MET A 1 -12.97 -5.25 -62.99
C MET A 1 -12.10 -5.60 -61.80
N GLY A 2 -11.32 -4.62 -61.31
CA GLY A 2 -10.34 -4.78 -60.25
C GLY A 2 -11.01 -4.74 -58.89
N ILE A 3 -10.66 -5.69 -58.04
CA ILE A 3 -11.04 -5.70 -56.65
C ILE A 3 -9.90 -5.01 -55.89
N ASP A 4 -10.17 -3.81 -55.35
CA ASP A 4 -9.27 -3.09 -54.46
C ASP A 4 -9.01 -3.93 -53.20
N ALA A 5 -7.80 -4.45 -53.11
CA ALA A 5 -7.30 -5.02 -51.84
C ALA A 5 -7.06 -3.86 -50.85
N ALA A 6 -7.95 -3.74 -49.90
CA ALA A 6 -7.77 -2.83 -48.76
C ALA A 6 -6.44 -3.19 -48.06
N GLN A 7 -5.47 -2.29 -48.17
CA GLN A 7 -4.18 -2.39 -47.48
C GLN A 7 -4.41 -2.39 -45.96
N GLU A 8 -4.14 -3.50 -45.29
CA GLU A 8 -4.01 -3.53 -43.83
C GLU A 8 -2.94 -2.54 -43.37
N PRO A 9 -3.20 -1.71 -42.39
CA PRO A 9 -2.19 -0.77 -41.87
C PRO A 9 -1.04 -1.53 -41.25
N ALA A 10 0.17 -1.14 -41.64
CA ALA A 10 1.44 -1.78 -41.23
C ALA A 10 1.58 -1.96 -39.71
N PRO A 11 2.16 -3.09 -39.24
CA PRO A 11 2.20 -3.48 -37.82
C PRO A 11 2.91 -2.45 -36.89
N ALA A 12 3.80 -1.61 -37.42
CA ALA A 12 4.52 -0.59 -36.65
C ALA A 12 3.60 0.54 -36.11
N ARG A 13 2.51 0.88 -36.81
CA ARG A 13 1.56 1.93 -36.34
C ARG A 13 0.66 1.43 -35.20
N ARG A 14 0.34 0.14 -35.15
CA ARG A 14 -0.47 -0.46 -34.05
C ARG A 14 0.32 -0.44 -32.74
N GLY A 15 1.61 -0.80 -32.74
CA GLY A 15 2.45 -0.80 -31.55
C GLY A 15 2.65 0.58 -30.91
N HIS A 16 2.80 1.64 -31.71
CA HIS A 16 2.92 3.02 -31.19
C HIS A 16 1.62 3.56 -30.60
N PHE A 17 0.47 3.16 -31.14
CA PHE A 17 -0.85 3.57 -30.63
C PHE A 17 -1.15 2.87 -29.28
N GLU A 18 -0.84 1.60 -29.15
CA GLU A 18 -1.02 0.83 -27.91
C GLU A 18 -0.09 1.32 -26.81
N LEU A 19 1.17 1.63 -27.10
CA LEU A 19 2.12 2.20 -26.14
C LEU A 19 1.69 3.58 -25.64
N ARG A 20 1.16 4.44 -26.51
CA ARG A 20 0.63 5.76 -26.11
C ARG A 20 -0.61 5.65 -25.22
N ARG A 21 -1.51 4.73 -25.51
CA ARG A 21 -2.70 4.48 -24.72
C ARG A 21 -2.33 3.90 -23.35
N PHE A 22 -1.43 2.93 -23.32
CA PHE A 22 -0.91 2.34 -22.08
C PHE A 22 -0.20 3.37 -21.20
N SER A 23 0.60 4.27 -21.78
CA SER A 23 1.24 5.36 -21.02
C SER A 23 0.21 6.35 -20.47
N GLY A 24 -0.85 6.65 -21.20
CA GLY A 24 -1.94 7.53 -20.74
C GLY A 24 -2.71 6.94 -19.56
N ASP A 25 -3.07 5.66 -19.64
CA ASP A 25 -3.78 4.95 -18.59
C ASP A 25 -2.93 4.82 -17.30
N ALA A 26 -1.64 4.52 -17.44
CA ALA A 26 -0.71 4.48 -16.33
C ALA A 26 -0.56 5.85 -15.65
N THR A 27 -0.42 6.92 -16.43
CA THR A 27 -0.33 8.30 -15.92
C THR A 27 -1.60 8.70 -15.18
N LEU A 28 -2.77 8.33 -15.70
CA LEU A 28 -4.06 8.58 -15.05
C LEU A 28 -4.14 7.92 -13.67
N VAL A 29 -3.77 6.64 -13.56
CA VAL A 29 -3.84 5.90 -12.30
C VAL A 29 -2.81 6.42 -11.29
N VAL A 30 -1.58 6.69 -11.73
CA VAL A 30 -0.54 7.29 -10.86
C VAL A 30 -0.97 8.67 -10.38
N GLY A 31 -1.49 9.52 -11.27
CA GLY A 31 -2.03 10.84 -10.90
C GLY A 31 -3.17 10.75 -9.89
N ALA A 32 -4.09 9.81 -10.08
CA ALA A 32 -5.19 9.55 -9.15
C ALA A 32 -4.67 9.05 -7.78
N ALA A 33 -3.66 8.18 -7.76
CA ALA A 33 -3.04 7.71 -6.52
C ALA A 33 -2.34 8.85 -5.75
N VAL A 34 -1.63 9.73 -6.46
CA VAL A 34 -1.03 10.94 -5.86
C VAL A 34 -2.09 11.84 -5.26
N LEU A 35 -3.18 12.13 -6.00
CA LEU A 35 -4.30 12.92 -5.48
C LEU A 35 -4.98 12.26 -4.28
N GLY A 36 -5.19 10.95 -4.30
CA GLY A 36 -5.73 10.18 -3.18
C GLY A 36 -4.84 10.28 -1.92
N ASN A 37 -3.51 10.21 -2.09
CA ASN A 37 -2.56 10.40 -1.01
C ASN A 37 -2.57 11.84 -0.46
N LEU A 38 -2.70 12.86 -1.33
CA LEU A 38 -2.87 14.24 -0.89
C LEU A 38 -4.14 14.42 -0.06
N PHE A 39 -5.27 13.87 -0.48
CA PHE A 39 -6.49 13.88 0.33
C PHE A 39 -6.31 13.14 1.65
N SER A 40 -5.59 12.03 1.69
CA SER A 40 -5.28 11.33 2.94
C SER A 40 -4.43 12.19 3.87
N PHE A 41 -3.49 12.97 3.33
CA PHE A 41 -2.73 13.96 4.09
C PHE A 41 -3.64 15.06 4.66
N PHE A 42 -4.53 15.63 3.82
CA PHE A 42 -5.51 16.62 4.28
C PHE A 42 -6.48 16.09 5.33
N PHE A 43 -6.84 14.80 5.28
CA PHE A 43 -7.63 14.16 6.31
C PHE A 43 -6.92 14.23 7.68
N HIS A 44 -5.65 13.84 7.75
CA HIS A 44 -4.87 13.93 8.98
C HIS A 44 -4.70 15.37 9.45
N PHE A 45 -4.41 16.27 8.53
CA PHE A 45 -4.23 17.70 8.79
C PHE A 45 -5.49 18.37 9.38
N THR A 46 -6.67 18.09 8.83
CA THR A 46 -7.93 18.70 9.28
C THR A 46 -8.43 18.10 10.59
N LEU A 47 -8.32 16.78 10.73
CA LEU A 47 -8.84 16.09 11.91
C LEU A 47 -7.96 16.29 13.15
N SER A 48 -6.64 16.31 13.01
CA SER A 48 -5.74 16.53 14.14
C SER A 48 -6.04 17.83 14.89
N ARG A 49 -6.30 18.91 14.16
CA ARG A 49 -6.62 20.22 14.72
C ARG A 49 -7.94 20.27 15.49
N ARG A 50 -8.88 19.41 15.13
CA ARG A 50 -10.20 19.31 15.78
C ARG A 50 -10.21 18.34 16.96
N LEU A 51 -9.50 17.24 16.82
CA LEU A 51 -9.46 16.17 17.83
C LEU A 51 -8.49 16.48 18.98
N GLY A 52 -7.42 17.23 18.71
CA GLY A 52 -6.31 17.39 19.65
C GLY A 52 -5.43 16.13 19.78
N PRO A 53 -4.30 16.21 20.49
CA PRO A 53 -3.30 15.15 20.50
C PRO A 53 -3.81 13.80 20.99
N ALA A 54 -4.50 13.75 22.14
CA ALA A 54 -4.93 12.49 22.76
C ALA A 54 -5.95 11.70 21.90
N ALA A 55 -6.99 12.37 21.38
CA ALA A 55 -7.99 11.72 20.52
C ALA A 55 -7.41 11.38 19.14
N TYR A 56 -6.53 12.23 18.59
CA TYR A 56 -5.80 11.93 17.36
C TYR A 56 -4.89 10.70 17.52
N GLY A 57 -4.19 10.57 18.66
CA GLY A 57 -3.40 9.37 18.96
C GLY A 57 -4.25 8.09 18.96
N THR A 58 -5.47 8.16 19.51
CA THR A 58 -6.42 7.04 19.45
C THR A 58 -6.82 6.71 18.00
N LEU A 59 -7.12 7.72 17.18
CA LEU A 59 -7.47 7.52 15.76
C LEU A 59 -6.32 6.85 15.00
N VAL A 60 -5.09 7.36 15.12
CA VAL A 60 -3.92 6.83 14.40
C VAL A 60 -3.58 5.42 14.86
N THR A 61 -3.75 5.10 16.15
CA THR A 61 -3.59 3.73 16.66
C THR A 61 -4.59 2.76 16.03
N LEU A 62 -5.86 3.13 15.96
CA LEU A 62 -6.88 2.30 15.31
C LEU A 62 -6.59 2.13 13.81
N MET A 63 -6.13 3.18 13.14
CA MET A 63 -5.69 3.09 11.75
C MET A 63 -4.46 2.20 11.59
N ALA A 64 -3.49 2.24 12.52
CA ALA A 64 -2.34 1.35 12.52
C ALA A 64 -2.78 -0.12 12.68
N VAL A 65 -3.70 -0.43 13.60
CA VAL A 65 -4.28 -1.78 13.74
C VAL A 65 -4.94 -2.22 12.43
N SER A 66 -5.70 -1.35 11.74
CA SER A 66 -6.29 -1.70 10.44
C SER A 66 -5.23 -1.94 9.37
N SER A 67 -4.14 -1.19 9.39
CA SER A 67 -3.02 -1.31 8.42
C SER A 67 -2.22 -2.60 8.60
N LEU A 68 -2.10 -3.11 9.83
CA LEU A 68 -1.52 -4.44 10.11
C LEU A 68 -2.32 -5.55 9.40
N LEU A 69 -3.63 -5.39 9.26
CA LEU A 69 -4.50 -6.31 8.53
C LEU A 69 -4.53 -6.04 7.02
N GLY A 70 -3.94 -4.93 6.56
CA GLY A 70 -4.03 -4.43 5.19
C GLY A 70 -3.48 -5.39 4.12
N ALA A 71 -2.58 -6.30 4.48
CA ALA A 71 -2.08 -7.33 3.58
C ALA A 71 -3.18 -8.27 3.06
N LEU A 72 -4.20 -8.57 3.87
CA LEU A 72 -5.30 -9.46 3.50
C LEU A 72 -6.17 -8.90 2.36
N PRO A 73 -6.75 -7.67 2.47
CA PRO A 73 -7.48 -7.08 1.36
C PRO A 73 -6.60 -6.87 0.12
N TYR A 74 -5.31 -6.54 0.30
CA TYR A 74 -4.38 -6.40 -0.81
C TYR A 74 -4.22 -7.71 -1.60
N ALA A 75 -4.08 -8.85 -0.92
CA ALA A 75 -4.00 -10.16 -1.57
C ALA A 75 -5.26 -10.48 -2.38
N ILE A 76 -6.45 -10.24 -1.80
CA ILE A 76 -7.74 -10.45 -2.47
C ILE A 76 -7.85 -9.54 -3.71
N GLY A 77 -7.47 -8.28 -3.61
CA GLY A 77 -7.42 -7.34 -4.74
C GLY A 77 -6.47 -7.80 -5.85
N THR A 78 -5.30 -8.31 -5.49
CA THR A 78 -4.31 -8.83 -6.45
C THR A 78 -4.85 -10.05 -7.19
N VAL A 79 -5.49 -11.00 -6.51
CA VAL A 79 -6.12 -12.16 -7.16
C VAL A 79 -7.27 -11.74 -8.07
N ALA A 80 -8.11 -10.79 -7.62
CA ALA A 80 -9.18 -10.25 -8.45
C ALA A 80 -8.63 -9.59 -9.72
N MET A 81 -7.54 -8.84 -9.61
CA MET A 81 -6.84 -8.23 -10.74
C MET A 81 -6.32 -9.30 -11.72
N GLN A 82 -5.64 -10.32 -11.23
CA GLN A 82 -5.08 -11.39 -12.07
C GLN A 82 -6.17 -12.15 -12.81
N GLU A 83 -7.26 -12.53 -12.13
CA GLU A 83 -8.34 -13.29 -12.75
C GLU A 83 -9.12 -12.46 -13.79
N THR A 84 -9.41 -11.19 -13.50
CA THR A 84 -10.08 -10.32 -14.47
C THR A 84 -9.17 -9.96 -15.65
N ALA A 85 -7.85 -9.84 -15.45
CA ALA A 85 -6.89 -9.65 -16.51
C ALA A 85 -6.81 -10.90 -17.42
N ARG A 86 -6.83 -12.11 -16.84
CA ARG A 86 -6.91 -13.37 -17.59
C ARG A 86 -8.18 -13.45 -18.45
N MET A 87 -9.33 -13.09 -17.86
CA MET A 87 -10.60 -13.06 -18.61
C MET A 87 -10.57 -12.04 -19.75
N TRP A 88 -9.99 -10.87 -19.51
CA TRP A 88 -9.83 -9.83 -20.54
C TRP A 88 -8.97 -10.31 -21.72
N THR A 89 -7.80 -10.89 -21.44
CA THR A 89 -6.90 -11.40 -22.48
C THR A 89 -7.46 -12.61 -23.24
N SER A 90 -8.37 -13.36 -22.61
CA SER A 90 -9.06 -14.50 -23.24
C SER A 90 -10.36 -14.10 -23.95
N HIS A 91 -10.65 -12.80 -24.12
CA HIS A 91 -11.88 -12.28 -24.74
C HIS A 91 -13.18 -12.75 -24.04
N LEU A 92 -13.12 -12.94 -22.72
CA LEU A 92 -14.25 -13.35 -21.88
C LEU A 92 -14.83 -12.17 -21.08
N ASP A 93 -14.72 -10.96 -21.61
CA ASP A 93 -15.10 -9.70 -20.92
C ASP A 93 -16.58 -9.68 -20.50
N GLY A 94 -17.47 -10.33 -21.26
CA GLY A 94 -18.89 -10.50 -20.90
C GLY A 94 -19.13 -11.24 -19.58
N LEU A 95 -18.15 -12.07 -19.15
CA LEU A 95 -18.23 -12.86 -17.91
C LEU A 95 -17.67 -12.12 -16.70
N ILE A 96 -16.87 -11.06 -16.88
CA ILE A 96 -16.22 -10.32 -15.80
C ILE A 96 -17.24 -9.84 -14.76
N GLY A 97 -18.36 -9.26 -15.20
CA GLY A 97 -19.37 -8.76 -14.27
C GLY A 97 -20.05 -9.85 -13.44
N SER A 98 -20.27 -11.04 -14.00
CA SER A 98 -20.82 -12.18 -13.25
C SER A 98 -19.81 -12.79 -12.28
N PHE A 99 -18.54 -12.89 -12.68
CA PHE A 99 -17.43 -13.27 -11.80
C PHE A 99 -17.30 -12.30 -10.62
N VAL A 100 -17.29 -10.99 -10.88
CA VAL A 100 -17.19 -9.95 -9.85
C VAL A 100 -18.35 -10.04 -8.86
N ARG A 101 -19.60 -10.20 -9.33
CA ARG A 101 -20.76 -10.35 -8.43
C ARG A 101 -20.68 -11.58 -7.53
N ARG A 102 -20.27 -12.72 -8.08
CA ARG A 102 -20.12 -13.96 -7.31
C ARG A 102 -19.00 -13.84 -6.28
N THR A 103 -17.83 -13.36 -6.71
CA THR A 103 -16.65 -13.25 -5.85
C THR A 103 -16.84 -12.17 -4.78
N ALA A 104 -17.55 -11.08 -5.08
CA ALA A 104 -17.90 -10.05 -4.10
C ALA A 104 -18.67 -10.61 -2.90
N ARG A 105 -19.55 -11.62 -3.11
CA ARG A 105 -20.26 -12.29 -2.00
C ARG A 105 -19.30 -13.05 -1.07
N LEU A 106 -18.33 -13.77 -1.65
CA LEU A 106 -17.30 -14.46 -0.87
C LEU A 106 -16.40 -13.47 -0.14
N THR A 107 -15.99 -12.41 -0.84
CA THR A 107 -15.21 -11.32 -0.24
C THR A 107 -15.96 -10.65 0.90
N LEU A 108 -17.27 -10.44 0.77
CA LEU A 108 -18.12 -9.89 1.84
C LEU A 108 -18.13 -10.80 3.08
N ILE A 109 -18.22 -12.11 2.89
CA ILE A 109 -18.18 -13.08 4.01
C ILE A 109 -16.83 -12.99 4.72
N VAL A 110 -15.71 -13.04 3.98
CA VAL A 110 -14.37 -12.94 4.55
C VAL A 110 -14.19 -11.58 5.25
N ALA A 111 -14.63 -10.50 4.63
CA ALA A 111 -14.58 -9.15 5.19
C ALA A 111 -15.37 -9.03 6.48
N ALA A 112 -16.60 -9.56 6.51
CA ALA A 112 -17.44 -9.57 7.69
C ALA A 112 -16.84 -10.41 8.83
N LEU A 113 -16.33 -11.61 8.51
CA LEU A 113 -15.64 -12.46 9.48
C LEU A 113 -14.38 -11.76 10.05
N THR A 114 -13.59 -11.09 9.20
CA THR A 114 -12.41 -10.33 9.66
C THR A 114 -12.84 -9.16 10.56
N GLY A 115 -13.88 -8.41 10.18
CA GLY A 115 -14.41 -7.32 11.00
C GLY A 115 -14.93 -7.79 12.36
N VAL A 116 -15.67 -8.90 12.38
CA VAL A 116 -16.18 -9.52 13.61
C VAL A 116 -15.02 -10.07 14.47
N ALA A 117 -14.05 -10.75 13.84
CA ALA A 117 -12.87 -11.25 14.54
C ALA A 117 -12.09 -10.10 15.19
N LEU A 118 -11.94 -8.95 14.52
CA LEU A 118 -11.33 -7.76 15.08
C LEU A 118 -12.15 -7.20 16.26
N GLY A 119 -13.49 -7.17 16.13
CA GLY A 119 -14.40 -6.79 17.21
C GLY A 119 -14.22 -7.67 18.46
N ILE A 120 -14.09 -8.99 18.27
CA ILE A 120 -13.84 -9.96 19.37
C ILE A 120 -12.40 -9.80 19.91
N ALA A 121 -11.39 -9.71 19.03
CA ALA A 121 -9.99 -9.51 19.41
C ALA A 121 -9.79 -8.18 20.18
N SER A 122 -10.71 -7.23 20.04
CA SER A 122 -10.70 -6.00 20.83
C SER A 122 -10.78 -6.24 22.34
N ILE A 123 -11.37 -7.37 22.79
CA ILE A 123 -11.54 -7.63 24.24
C ILE A 123 -10.20 -7.59 24.99
N PRO A 124 -9.15 -8.33 24.59
CA PRO A 124 -7.81 -8.20 25.18
C PRO A 124 -7.05 -6.96 24.71
N LEU A 125 -7.35 -6.42 23.52
CA LEU A 125 -6.62 -5.27 22.97
C LEU A 125 -7.02 -3.93 23.62
N ARG A 126 -8.28 -3.76 24.06
CA ARG A 126 -8.75 -2.52 24.70
C ARG A 126 -7.91 -2.08 25.89
N PRO A 127 -7.68 -2.94 26.91
CA PRO A 127 -6.84 -2.56 28.02
C PRO A 127 -5.36 -2.36 27.60
N TYR A 128 -4.90 -3.12 26.60
CA TYR A 128 -3.53 -3.02 26.12
C TYR A 128 -3.23 -1.69 25.45
N VAL A 129 -4.09 -1.23 24.53
CA VAL A 129 -3.88 0.06 23.82
C VAL A 129 -4.65 1.22 24.45
N HIS A 130 -5.20 1.06 25.65
CA HIS A 130 -5.94 2.10 26.38
C HIS A 130 -7.07 2.76 25.57
N VAL A 131 -7.77 1.98 24.75
CA VAL A 131 -8.95 2.39 23.97
C VAL A 131 -10.15 1.59 24.45
N SER A 132 -10.78 2.09 25.53
CA SER A 132 -11.82 1.38 26.26
C SER A 132 -13.17 1.31 25.56
N GLU A 133 -13.46 2.23 24.63
CA GLU A 133 -14.76 2.33 23.95
C GLU A 133 -15.01 1.19 22.98
N PRO A 134 -15.96 0.25 23.24
CA PRO A 134 -16.24 -0.86 22.35
C PRO A 134 -16.70 -0.43 20.96
N ALA A 135 -17.46 0.68 20.88
CA ALA A 135 -18.00 1.19 19.63
C ALA A 135 -16.91 1.51 18.60
N LEU A 136 -15.74 2.04 19.02
CA LEU A 136 -14.64 2.36 18.13
C LEU A 136 -14.07 1.11 17.45
N TRP A 137 -14.02 -0.02 18.16
CA TRP A 137 -13.53 -1.27 17.63
C TRP A 137 -14.50 -1.91 16.62
N TRP A 138 -15.81 -1.81 16.87
CA TRP A 138 -16.80 -2.25 15.90
C TRP A 138 -16.81 -1.37 14.65
N LEU A 139 -16.66 -0.04 14.81
CA LEU A 139 -16.48 0.85 13.66
C LEU A 139 -15.20 0.55 12.90
N LEU A 140 -14.09 0.22 13.60
CA LEU A 140 -12.86 -0.22 12.96
C LEU A 140 -13.07 -1.51 12.18
N GLY A 141 -13.79 -2.50 12.75
CA GLY A 141 -14.15 -3.74 12.05
C GLY A 141 -14.98 -3.48 10.79
N ALA A 142 -15.96 -2.58 10.87
CA ALA A 142 -16.75 -2.15 9.71
C ALA A 142 -15.90 -1.44 8.64
N TYR A 143 -14.95 -0.58 9.05
CA TYR A 143 -14.01 0.06 8.14
C TYR A 143 -13.12 -0.97 7.42
N VAL A 144 -12.54 -1.91 8.17
CA VAL A 144 -11.73 -3.00 7.59
C VAL A 144 -12.56 -3.79 6.58
N ALA A 145 -13.80 -4.18 6.94
CA ALA A 145 -14.69 -4.91 6.04
C ALA A 145 -15.02 -4.11 4.75
N ALA A 146 -15.33 -2.82 4.88
CA ALA A 146 -15.56 -1.95 3.72
C ALA A 146 -14.32 -1.83 2.82
N THR A 147 -13.13 -1.76 3.43
CA THR A 147 -11.85 -1.70 2.72
C THR A 147 -11.58 -2.98 1.92
N PHE A 148 -11.89 -4.18 2.47
CA PHE A 148 -11.79 -5.43 1.71
C PHE A 148 -12.55 -5.37 0.39
N LEU A 149 -13.81 -4.92 0.43
CA LEU A 149 -14.66 -4.81 -0.74
C LEU A 149 -14.18 -3.74 -1.72
N ALA A 150 -13.72 -2.60 -1.23
CA ALA A 150 -13.18 -1.52 -2.07
C ALA A 150 -11.91 -1.97 -2.79
N VAL A 151 -10.97 -2.62 -2.09
CA VAL A 151 -9.72 -3.11 -2.68
C VAL A 151 -9.98 -4.24 -3.67
N PHE A 152 -10.92 -5.15 -3.38
CA PHE A 152 -11.38 -6.17 -4.32
C PHE A 152 -11.92 -5.55 -5.62
N ALA A 153 -12.83 -4.58 -5.51
CA ALA A 153 -13.42 -3.93 -6.68
C ALA A 153 -12.39 -3.17 -7.52
N ARG A 154 -11.44 -2.47 -6.87
CA ARG A 154 -10.33 -1.79 -7.53
C ARG A 154 -9.40 -2.76 -8.25
N GLY A 155 -9.05 -3.89 -7.62
CA GLY A 155 -8.27 -4.95 -8.27
C GLY A 155 -8.97 -5.48 -9.50
N ALA A 156 -10.27 -5.79 -9.40
CA ALA A 156 -11.07 -6.25 -10.54
C ALA A 156 -11.16 -5.18 -11.65
N ALA A 157 -11.30 -3.89 -11.30
CA ALA A 157 -11.33 -2.80 -12.28
C ALA A 157 -9.99 -2.65 -13.00
N GLN A 158 -8.88 -2.80 -12.28
CA GLN A 158 -7.54 -2.75 -12.83
C GLN A 158 -7.29 -3.89 -13.82
N GLY A 159 -7.61 -5.12 -13.46
CA GLY A 159 -7.44 -6.28 -14.35
C GLY A 159 -8.39 -6.27 -15.55
N ALA A 160 -9.59 -5.70 -15.40
CA ALA A 160 -10.55 -5.49 -16.49
C ALA A 160 -10.24 -4.26 -17.36
N HIS A 161 -9.07 -3.64 -17.22
CA HIS A 161 -8.66 -2.42 -17.94
C HIS A 161 -9.63 -1.23 -17.80
N ARG A 162 -10.37 -1.16 -16.67
CA ARG A 162 -11.29 -0.05 -16.35
C ARG A 162 -10.56 1.05 -15.56
N PHE A 163 -9.49 1.58 -16.13
CA PHE A 163 -8.58 2.53 -15.45
C PHE A 163 -9.26 3.83 -15.01
N HIS A 164 -10.26 4.32 -15.75
CA HIS A 164 -11.05 5.48 -15.33
C HIS A 164 -11.87 5.21 -14.07
N ALA A 165 -12.48 4.02 -13.95
CA ALA A 165 -13.21 3.64 -12.73
C ALA A 165 -12.25 3.47 -11.53
N LEU A 166 -11.07 2.88 -11.76
CA LEU A 166 -10.02 2.80 -10.75
C LEU A 166 -9.55 4.18 -10.27
N ALA A 167 -9.23 5.07 -11.20
CA ALA A 167 -8.79 6.44 -10.90
C ALA A 167 -9.88 7.22 -10.15
N ALA A 168 -11.13 7.18 -10.62
CA ALA A 168 -12.27 7.82 -9.97
C ALA A 168 -12.50 7.27 -8.56
N SER A 169 -12.35 5.96 -8.36
CA SER A 169 -12.46 5.31 -7.04
C SER A 169 -11.39 5.80 -6.05
N LEU A 170 -10.13 5.94 -6.49
CA LEU A 170 -9.05 6.46 -5.66
C LEU A 170 -9.29 7.91 -5.25
N ILE A 171 -9.69 8.75 -6.18
CA ILE A 171 -9.96 10.18 -5.93
C ILE A 171 -11.19 10.34 -5.03
N SER A 172 -12.28 9.63 -5.33
CA SER A 172 -13.53 9.72 -4.55
C SER A 172 -13.36 9.21 -3.12
N GLU A 173 -12.54 8.18 -2.89
CA GLU A 173 -12.19 7.72 -1.54
C GLU A 173 -11.50 8.84 -0.75
N GLY A 174 -10.47 9.44 -1.35
CA GLY A 174 -9.74 10.52 -0.70
C GLY A 174 -10.62 11.73 -0.38
N ALA A 175 -11.39 12.20 -1.34
CA ALA A 175 -12.30 13.33 -1.17
C ALA A 175 -13.40 13.04 -0.13
N ALA A 176 -14.01 11.86 -0.19
CA ALA A 176 -15.04 11.45 0.77
C ALA A 176 -14.49 11.30 2.19
N LYS A 177 -13.27 10.76 2.33
CA LYS A 177 -12.57 10.66 3.62
C LYS A 177 -12.44 12.02 4.29
N VAL A 178 -11.96 13.02 3.55
CA VAL A 178 -11.82 14.39 4.06
C VAL A 178 -13.20 14.99 4.37
N GLY A 179 -14.14 14.93 3.43
CA GLY A 179 -15.46 15.56 3.56
C GLY A 179 -16.28 14.98 4.71
N PHE A 180 -16.53 13.67 4.70
CA PHE A 180 -17.35 13.02 5.73
C PHE A 180 -16.63 12.96 7.07
N GLY A 181 -15.31 12.70 7.11
CA GLY A 181 -14.53 12.69 8.33
C GLY A 181 -14.52 14.05 9.02
N PHE A 182 -14.25 15.12 8.26
CA PHE A 182 -14.28 16.48 8.79
C PHE A 182 -15.69 16.86 9.28
N ALA A 183 -16.72 16.62 8.46
CA ALA A 183 -18.09 16.95 8.82
C ALA A 183 -18.54 16.25 10.11
N ALA A 184 -18.29 14.95 10.23
CA ALA A 184 -18.66 14.19 11.42
C ALA A 184 -17.91 14.65 12.68
N VAL A 185 -16.60 14.95 12.57
CA VAL A 185 -15.83 15.48 13.71
C VAL A 185 -16.27 16.90 14.06
N ALA A 186 -16.59 17.74 13.08
CA ALA A 186 -17.13 19.07 13.31
C ALA A 186 -18.49 19.07 14.02
N LEU A 187 -19.30 18.03 13.78
CA LEU A 187 -20.57 17.79 14.48
C LEU A 187 -20.39 17.20 15.89
N GLY A 188 -19.16 16.99 16.36
CA GLY A 188 -18.88 16.53 17.73
C GLY A 188 -18.75 15.01 17.91
N TYR A 189 -18.80 14.20 16.82
CA TYR A 189 -18.66 12.74 16.92
C TYR A 189 -17.22 12.26 17.21
N GLY A 190 -16.23 13.15 17.33
CA GLY A 190 -14.86 12.81 17.72
C GLY A 190 -14.24 11.70 16.87
N VAL A 191 -13.57 10.74 17.52
CA VAL A 191 -12.89 9.62 16.85
C VAL A 191 -13.89 8.71 16.12
N ALA A 192 -15.09 8.51 16.69
CA ALA A 192 -16.14 7.72 16.03
C ALA A 192 -16.58 8.36 14.70
N GLY A 193 -16.70 9.69 14.66
CA GLY A 193 -16.97 10.44 13.45
C GLY A 193 -15.89 10.29 12.38
N ALA A 194 -14.62 10.30 12.80
CA ALA A 194 -13.49 10.08 11.89
C ALA A 194 -13.54 8.66 11.27
N LEU A 195 -13.80 7.62 12.08
CA LEU A 195 -13.98 6.25 11.59
C LEU A 195 -15.20 6.12 10.69
N GLY A 196 -16.31 6.80 11.01
CA GLY A 196 -17.50 6.88 10.14
C GLY A 196 -17.18 7.46 8.77
N GLY A 197 -16.36 8.51 8.72
CA GLY A 197 -15.85 9.10 7.49
C GLY A 197 -14.98 8.13 6.67
N LEU A 198 -14.14 7.34 7.33
CA LEU A 198 -13.35 6.29 6.70
C LEU A 198 -14.25 5.18 6.11
N ILE A 199 -15.28 4.75 6.85
CA ILE A 199 -16.26 3.77 6.35
C ILE A 199 -16.98 4.32 5.11
N ALA A 200 -17.52 5.54 5.19
CA ALA A 200 -18.20 6.18 4.08
C ALA A 200 -17.29 6.29 2.83
N SER A 201 -16.03 6.67 3.03
CA SER A 201 -15.06 6.77 1.95
C SER A 201 -14.78 5.43 1.26
N ALA A 202 -14.62 4.35 2.04
CA ALA A 202 -14.41 3.02 1.49
C ALA A 202 -15.65 2.50 0.73
N LEU A 203 -16.85 2.78 1.22
CA LEU A 203 -18.10 2.42 0.55
C LEU A 203 -18.30 3.19 -0.76
N ILE A 204 -17.98 4.49 -0.79
CA ILE A 204 -18.02 5.30 -2.02
C ILE A 204 -17.01 4.78 -3.03
N SER A 205 -15.79 4.50 -2.57
CA SER A 205 -14.74 3.90 -3.40
C SER A 205 -15.19 2.56 -4.02
N LEU A 206 -15.82 1.71 -3.19
CA LEU A 206 -16.42 0.45 -3.64
C LEU A 206 -17.44 0.68 -4.74
N LEU A 207 -18.41 1.57 -4.52
CA LEU A 207 -19.49 1.81 -5.49
C LEU A 207 -18.95 2.33 -6.82
N VAL A 208 -18.01 3.27 -6.78
CA VAL A 208 -17.40 3.87 -7.99
C VAL A 208 -16.63 2.83 -8.81
N ALA A 209 -15.92 1.89 -8.15
CA ALA A 209 -15.20 0.82 -8.85
C ALA A 209 -16.11 -0.33 -9.30
N TYR A 210 -17.10 -0.70 -8.47
CA TYR A 210 -17.92 -1.91 -8.66
C TYR A 210 -19.03 -1.73 -9.71
N VAL A 211 -19.74 -0.59 -9.69
CA VAL A 211 -20.89 -0.36 -10.56
C VAL A 211 -20.54 -0.47 -12.05
N PRO A 212 -19.45 0.15 -12.56
CA PRO A 212 -19.07 0.01 -13.97
C PRO A 212 -18.71 -1.43 -14.40
N LEU A 213 -18.27 -2.28 -13.45
CA LEU A 213 -17.93 -3.67 -13.73
C LEU A 213 -19.17 -4.56 -13.88
N THR A 214 -20.24 -4.24 -13.17
CA THR A 214 -21.42 -5.10 -13.08
C THR A 214 -22.60 -4.65 -13.91
N SER A 215 -22.64 -3.39 -14.36
CA SER A 215 -23.75 -2.79 -15.11
C SER A 215 -23.99 -3.42 -16.50
N ARG A 216 -22.96 -4.03 -17.10
CA ARG A 216 -23.02 -4.69 -18.44
C ARG A 216 -22.92 -6.19 -18.38
N ALA A 217 -23.06 -6.79 -17.19
CA ALA A 217 -22.91 -8.23 -17.04
C ALA A 217 -24.08 -8.98 -17.69
N GLN A 218 -23.77 -9.81 -18.68
CA GLN A 218 -24.72 -10.77 -19.26
C GLN A 218 -25.02 -11.87 -18.24
N SER A 219 -26.27 -12.28 -18.17
CA SER A 219 -26.71 -13.41 -17.32
C SER A 219 -26.36 -14.72 -18.01
N THR A 220 -25.11 -15.14 -17.96
CA THR A 220 -24.70 -16.44 -18.52
C THR A 220 -24.62 -17.48 -17.41
N PRO A 221 -25.23 -18.68 -17.60
CA PRO A 221 -25.36 -19.69 -16.54
C PRO A 221 -24.07 -20.46 -16.20
N HIS A 222 -23.04 -20.38 -17.03
CA HIS A 222 -21.83 -21.22 -16.89
C HIS A 222 -20.57 -20.39 -16.76
N ILE A 223 -20.18 -20.09 -15.53
CA ILE A 223 -18.82 -19.67 -15.20
C ILE A 223 -18.07 -20.94 -14.78
N PRO A 224 -16.88 -21.24 -15.32
CA PRO A 224 -16.03 -22.31 -14.81
C PRO A 224 -15.89 -22.15 -13.28
N GLN A 225 -16.04 -23.25 -12.53
CA GLN A 225 -16.05 -23.24 -11.07
C GLN A 225 -14.69 -23.00 -10.42
N GLU A 226 -13.76 -22.40 -11.11
CA GLU A 226 -12.49 -22.01 -10.49
C GLU A 226 -12.75 -20.79 -9.59
N GLY A 227 -12.92 -21.09 -8.29
CA GLY A 227 -12.99 -20.06 -7.22
C GLY A 227 -11.68 -19.30 -7.11
N LEU A 228 -11.68 -18.22 -6.33
CA LEU A 228 -10.47 -17.46 -5.98
C LEU A 228 -9.42 -18.44 -5.43
N ARG A 229 -8.48 -18.85 -6.25
CA ARG A 229 -7.35 -19.68 -5.83
C ARG A 229 -6.20 -18.74 -5.49
N LEU A 230 -5.92 -18.60 -4.21
CA LEU A 230 -4.64 -18.03 -3.77
C LEU A 230 -3.55 -19.03 -4.18
N GLY A 231 -2.95 -18.79 -5.33
CA GLY A 231 -1.78 -19.57 -5.75
C GLY A 231 -0.63 -19.41 -4.75
N GLY A 232 0.27 -20.38 -4.68
CA GLY A 232 1.41 -20.34 -3.74
C GLY A 232 2.25 -19.06 -3.84
N GLU A 233 2.31 -18.44 -5.03
CA GLU A 233 2.99 -17.15 -5.24
C GLU A 233 2.26 -15.99 -4.55
N ALA A 234 0.93 -15.94 -4.65
CA ALA A 234 0.13 -14.91 -3.98
C ALA A 234 0.28 -14.98 -2.45
N LEU A 235 0.36 -16.19 -1.90
CA LEU A 235 0.60 -16.39 -0.46
C LEU A 235 1.98 -15.89 -0.03
N LYS A 236 3.02 -16.10 -0.84
CA LYS A 236 4.37 -15.58 -0.57
C LYS A 236 4.40 -14.05 -0.60
N VAL A 237 3.76 -13.44 -1.60
CA VAL A 237 3.61 -11.96 -1.67
C VAL A 237 2.85 -11.45 -0.47
N LEU A 238 1.74 -12.09 -0.10
CA LEU A 238 0.96 -11.76 1.11
C LEU A 238 1.85 -11.77 2.37
N ALA A 239 2.65 -12.83 2.56
CA ALA A 239 3.52 -12.96 3.72
C ALA A 239 4.57 -11.84 3.80
N VAL A 240 5.24 -11.51 2.67
CA VAL A 240 6.20 -10.40 2.60
C VAL A 240 5.51 -9.06 2.88
N THR A 241 4.33 -8.83 2.29
CA THR A 241 3.57 -7.59 2.50
C THR A 241 3.10 -7.45 3.94
N ALA A 242 2.63 -8.54 4.56
CA ALA A 242 2.20 -8.54 5.96
C ALA A 242 3.35 -8.22 6.92
N ALA A 243 4.52 -8.84 6.70
CA ALA A 243 5.71 -8.55 7.50
C ALA A 243 6.20 -7.09 7.30
N GLY A 244 6.18 -6.58 6.08
CA GLY A 244 6.49 -5.18 5.80
C GLY A 244 5.51 -4.20 6.44
N SER A 245 4.20 -4.50 6.40
CA SER A 245 3.19 -3.68 7.09
C SER A 245 3.35 -3.73 8.61
N ALA A 246 3.77 -4.87 9.17
CA ALA A 246 4.04 -4.98 10.58
C ALA A 246 5.17 -4.04 10.99
N LEU A 247 6.31 -4.04 10.30
CA LEU A 247 7.43 -3.11 10.57
C LEU A 247 7.03 -1.64 10.44
N LEU A 248 6.09 -1.32 9.55
CA LEU A 248 5.66 0.06 9.31
C LEU A 248 4.68 0.59 10.37
N PHE A 249 3.91 -0.26 11.06
CA PHE A 249 2.79 0.19 11.89
C PHE A 249 2.76 -0.36 13.31
N ILE A 250 3.60 -1.35 13.65
CA ILE A 250 3.57 -1.99 14.97
C ILE A 250 4.02 -1.03 16.08
N ASP A 251 4.92 -0.11 15.77
CA ASP A 251 5.43 0.94 16.65
C ASP A 251 4.31 1.77 17.29
N MET A 252 3.26 2.10 16.50
CA MET A 252 2.14 2.89 16.99
C MET A 252 1.28 2.12 18.00
N VAL A 253 1.19 0.80 17.89
CA VAL A 253 0.50 -0.06 18.86
C VAL A 253 1.23 -0.05 20.19
N PHE A 254 2.56 -0.21 20.18
CA PHE A 254 3.39 -0.14 21.39
C PHE A 254 3.45 1.27 21.96
N ALA A 255 3.50 2.30 21.12
CA ALA A 255 3.42 3.68 21.56
C ALA A 255 2.12 3.95 22.34
N LYS A 256 0.98 3.45 21.84
CA LYS A 256 -0.30 3.62 22.56
C LYS A 256 -0.38 2.82 23.85
N HIS A 257 0.38 1.72 23.96
CA HIS A 257 0.46 0.95 25.19
C HIS A 257 1.31 1.62 26.27
N HIS A 258 2.48 2.14 25.90
CA HIS A 258 3.47 2.62 26.86
C HIS A 258 3.37 4.12 27.18
N LEU A 259 2.79 4.92 26.27
CA LEU A 259 2.81 6.36 26.35
C LEU A 259 1.47 6.94 26.83
N SER A 260 1.50 8.14 27.39
CA SER A 260 0.29 8.90 27.70
C SER A 260 -0.53 9.18 26.42
N GLY A 261 -1.80 9.56 26.59
CA GLY A 261 -2.66 9.88 25.44
C GLY A 261 -2.10 10.99 24.54
N GLU A 262 -1.53 12.03 25.10
CA GLU A 262 -0.90 13.14 24.36
C GLU A 262 0.39 12.71 23.68
N GLU A 263 1.27 12.03 24.40
CA GLU A 263 2.54 11.54 23.84
C GLU A 263 2.30 10.56 22.68
N ALA A 264 1.31 9.66 22.77
CA ALA A 264 0.89 8.82 21.68
C ALA A 264 0.35 9.63 20.48
N GLY A 265 -0.29 10.77 20.75
CA GLY A 265 -0.72 11.72 19.72
C GLY A 265 0.46 12.38 19.01
N TYR A 266 1.46 12.84 19.75
CA TYR A 266 2.70 13.41 19.18
C TYR A 266 3.48 12.35 18.38
N PHE A 267 3.59 11.14 18.92
CA PHE A 267 4.22 10.02 18.26
C PHE A 267 3.50 9.67 16.93
N GLY A 268 2.17 9.60 16.97
CA GLY A 268 1.35 9.32 15.78
C GLY A 268 1.40 10.43 14.73
N ALA A 269 1.46 11.71 15.14
CA ALA A 269 1.58 12.83 14.21
C ALA A 269 2.95 12.84 13.52
N ALA A 270 4.03 12.65 14.27
CA ALA A 270 5.38 12.54 13.73
C ALA A 270 5.50 11.34 12.77
N GLY A 271 5.00 10.16 13.18
CA GLY A 271 5.02 8.95 12.35
C GLY A 271 4.20 9.08 11.07
N THR A 272 2.99 9.63 11.14
CA THR A 272 2.15 9.84 9.95
C THR A 272 2.84 10.75 8.93
N LEU A 273 3.53 11.80 9.38
CA LEU A 273 4.26 12.68 8.48
C LEU A 273 5.52 12.02 7.92
N ALA A 274 6.29 11.31 8.75
CA ALA A 274 7.52 10.65 8.32
C ALA A 274 7.25 9.49 7.34
N ARG A 275 6.14 8.76 7.50
CA ARG A 275 5.71 7.68 6.58
C ARG A 275 5.42 8.15 5.16
N THR A 276 5.37 9.45 4.91
CA THR A 276 5.38 9.97 3.53
C THR A 276 6.64 9.60 2.75
N ILE A 277 7.77 9.33 3.44
CA ILE A 277 9.03 8.89 2.81
C ILE A 277 8.85 7.52 2.13
N PRO A 278 8.54 6.41 2.84
CA PRO A 278 8.39 5.11 2.19
C PRO A 278 7.20 5.05 1.25
N LEU A 279 6.11 5.81 1.50
CA LEU A 279 4.98 5.90 0.57
C LEU A 279 5.39 6.54 -0.77
N GLY A 280 6.17 7.62 -0.74
CA GLY A 280 6.72 8.25 -1.95
C GLY A 280 7.65 7.32 -2.72
N ILE A 281 8.50 6.55 -2.02
CA ILE A 281 9.36 5.53 -2.61
C ILE A 281 8.52 4.40 -3.24
N GLY A 282 7.42 3.99 -2.59
CA GLY A 282 6.49 3.03 -3.14
C GLY A 282 5.96 3.43 -4.53
N LEU A 283 5.66 4.72 -4.75
CA LEU A 283 5.25 5.23 -6.07
C LEU A 283 6.36 5.10 -7.12
N ILE A 284 7.62 5.36 -6.73
CA ILE A 284 8.78 5.16 -7.61
C ILE A 284 8.91 3.67 -7.97
N MET A 285 8.76 2.79 -6.98
CA MET A 285 8.86 1.35 -7.18
C MET A 285 7.74 0.80 -8.07
N MET A 286 6.52 1.36 -8.07
CA MET A 286 5.46 0.98 -9.01
C MET A 286 5.90 1.08 -10.48
N ILE A 287 6.78 2.04 -10.81
CA ILE A 287 7.31 2.23 -12.16
C ILE A 287 8.51 1.30 -12.42
N ILE A 288 9.31 1.01 -11.40
CA ILE A 288 10.55 0.24 -11.51
C ILE A 288 10.29 -1.28 -11.49
N MET A 289 9.33 -1.76 -10.70
CA MET A 289 9.05 -3.19 -10.55
C MET A 289 8.77 -3.93 -11.88
N PRO A 290 7.95 -3.41 -12.81
CA PRO A 290 7.75 -4.08 -14.10
C PRO A 290 9.05 -4.18 -14.91
N LYS A 291 9.93 -3.17 -14.83
CA LYS A 291 11.24 -3.18 -15.49
C LYS A 291 12.18 -4.23 -14.86
N ALA A 292 12.12 -4.40 -13.54
CA ALA A 292 12.89 -5.45 -12.85
C ALA A 292 12.42 -6.85 -13.25
N ALA A 293 11.11 -7.08 -13.31
CA ALA A 293 10.55 -8.35 -13.78
C ALA A 293 10.95 -8.66 -15.24
N ALA A 294 10.88 -7.67 -16.14
CA ALA A 294 11.32 -7.83 -17.52
C ALA A 294 12.83 -8.08 -17.63
N ALA A 295 13.65 -7.42 -16.83
CA ALA A 295 15.11 -7.54 -16.84
C ALA A 295 15.60 -8.96 -16.46
N GLN A 296 14.80 -9.78 -15.76
CA GLN A 296 15.11 -11.18 -15.47
C GLN A 296 15.37 -12.01 -16.74
N HIS A 297 14.63 -11.73 -17.81
CA HIS A 297 14.73 -12.45 -19.08
C HIS A 297 15.85 -11.92 -19.98
N VAL A 298 16.42 -10.76 -19.65
CA VAL A 298 17.49 -10.12 -20.42
C VAL A 298 18.88 -10.48 -19.88
N GLY A 299 19.01 -10.67 -18.56
CA GLY A 299 20.25 -11.10 -17.93
C GLY A 299 20.80 -10.15 -16.87
N ARG A 300 21.96 -10.54 -16.33
CA ARG A 300 22.60 -9.92 -15.16
C ARG A 300 22.82 -8.41 -15.27
N GLU A 301 23.27 -7.93 -16.43
CA GLU A 301 23.58 -6.50 -16.60
C GLU A 301 22.30 -5.63 -16.57
N ALA A 302 21.21 -6.13 -17.17
CA ALA A 302 19.91 -5.46 -17.13
C ALA A 302 19.37 -5.39 -15.70
N LEU A 303 19.44 -6.49 -14.95
CA LEU A 303 19.06 -6.56 -13.54
C LEU A 303 19.87 -5.59 -12.67
N ALA A 304 21.21 -5.57 -12.85
CA ALA A 304 22.10 -4.67 -12.11
C ALA A 304 21.76 -3.19 -12.40
N ARG A 305 21.48 -2.85 -13.66
CA ARG A 305 21.11 -1.49 -14.06
C ARG A 305 19.79 -1.04 -13.44
N VAL A 306 18.77 -1.92 -13.45
CA VAL A 306 17.47 -1.61 -12.85
C VAL A 306 17.58 -1.46 -11.33
N LEU A 307 18.32 -2.36 -10.66
CA LEU A 307 18.58 -2.25 -9.21
C LEU A 307 19.35 -0.96 -8.86
N GLY A 308 20.38 -0.62 -9.65
CA GLY A 308 21.14 0.62 -9.47
C GLY A 308 20.29 1.87 -9.66
N MET A 309 19.40 1.87 -10.65
CA MET A 309 18.44 2.97 -10.86
C MET A 309 17.45 3.10 -9.71
N ALA A 310 16.90 1.98 -9.20
CA ALA A 310 16.03 1.96 -8.05
C ALA A 310 16.73 2.50 -6.79
N ALA A 311 17.98 2.06 -6.57
CA ALA A 311 18.82 2.53 -5.48
C ALA A 311 19.07 4.04 -5.57
N LEU A 312 19.49 4.53 -6.72
CA LEU A 312 19.82 5.95 -6.91
C LEU A 312 18.60 6.85 -6.71
N LEU A 313 17.51 6.58 -7.45
CA LEU A 313 16.32 7.42 -7.39
C LEU A 313 15.63 7.34 -6.02
N GLY A 314 15.51 6.13 -5.46
CA GLY A 314 14.89 5.95 -4.15
C GLY A 314 15.72 6.56 -3.03
N SER A 315 17.04 6.40 -3.06
CA SER A 315 17.91 6.99 -2.04
C SER A 315 17.93 8.52 -2.09
N LEU A 316 18.02 9.11 -3.30
CA LEU A 316 17.97 10.56 -3.45
C LEU A 316 16.64 11.14 -2.95
N ALA A 317 15.52 10.53 -3.34
CA ALA A 317 14.20 10.97 -2.89
C ALA A 317 14.02 10.80 -1.37
N GLY A 318 14.43 9.65 -0.81
CA GLY A 318 14.34 9.38 0.63
C GLY A 318 15.22 10.32 1.46
N MET A 319 16.47 10.54 1.04
CA MET A 319 17.40 11.48 1.71
C MET A 319 16.90 12.92 1.66
N LEU A 320 16.37 13.36 0.52
CA LEU A 320 15.80 14.70 0.39
C LEU A 320 14.61 14.89 1.30
N ALA A 321 13.66 13.94 1.29
CA ALA A 321 12.49 13.98 2.15
C ALA A 321 12.87 13.93 3.65
N CYS A 322 13.80 13.05 4.04
CA CYS A 322 14.33 12.99 5.39
C CYS A 322 14.99 14.32 5.80
N ALA A 323 15.81 14.92 4.95
CA ALA A 323 16.45 16.20 5.21
C ALA A 323 15.41 17.30 5.47
N VAL A 324 14.37 17.40 4.64
CA VAL A 324 13.28 18.37 4.82
C VAL A 324 12.60 18.18 6.17
N LEU A 325 12.21 16.96 6.53
CA LEU A 325 11.52 16.65 7.78
C LEU A 325 12.41 16.87 9.02
N ALA A 326 13.71 16.60 8.89
CA ALA A 326 14.67 16.74 10.00
C ALA A 326 15.14 18.18 10.23
N LEU A 327 15.25 19.00 9.17
CA LEU A 327 15.75 20.37 9.28
C LEU A 327 14.72 21.36 9.82
N ILE A 328 13.44 21.20 9.43
CA ILE A 328 12.36 22.14 9.79
C ILE A 328 11.17 21.45 10.47
N PRO A 329 11.36 20.56 11.47
CA PRO A 329 10.28 19.77 12.05
C PRO A 329 9.22 20.63 12.75
N GLY A 330 9.62 21.67 13.49
CA GLY A 330 8.71 22.53 14.20
C GLY A 330 7.72 23.27 13.29
N PRO A 331 8.19 24.04 12.31
CA PRO A 331 7.34 24.67 11.31
C PRO A 331 6.44 23.70 10.57
N LEU A 332 6.94 22.51 10.19
CA LEU A 332 6.15 21.49 9.51
C LEU A 332 5.01 20.96 10.39
N ILE A 333 5.29 20.60 11.64
CA ILE A 333 4.26 20.13 12.58
C ILE A 333 3.24 21.23 12.84
N ALA A 334 3.67 22.47 13.10
CA ALA A 334 2.76 23.58 13.34
C ALA A 334 1.85 23.87 12.14
N LEU A 335 2.41 23.82 10.93
CA LEU A 335 1.66 24.02 9.69
C LEU A 335 0.68 22.88 9.41
N THR A 336 1.09 21.63 9.63
CA THR A 336 0.29 20.45 9.29
C THR A 336 -0.71 20.09 10.38
N TYR A 337 -0.28 19.95 11.63
CA TYR A 337 -1.10 19.47 12.75
C TYR A 337 -1.61 20.58 13.68
N GLY A 338 -0.96 21.74 13.66
CA GLY A 338 -1.29 22.88 14.51
C GLY A 338 -0.38 23.01 15.73
N ALA A 339 -0.51 24.14 16.44
CA ALA A 339 0.37 24.51 17.57
C ALA A 339 0.31 23.50 18.73
N SER A 340 -0.83 22.85 18.96
CA SER A 340 -0.98 21.84 20.01
C SER A 340 -0.13 20.58 19.81
N PHE A 341 0.43 20.38 18.61
CA PHE A 341 1.28 19.23 18.27
C PHE A 341 2.78 19.57 18.23
N VAL A 342 3.21 20.77 18.61
CA VAL A 342 4.63 21.17 18.54
C VAL A 342 5.54 20.23 19.33
N GLY A 343 5.03 19.56 20.38
CA GLY A 343 5.74 18.49 21.10
C GLY A 343 6.15 17.29 20.23
N ALA A 344 5.55 17.10 19.06
CA ALA A 344 5.94 16.07 18.11
C ALA A 344 7.21 16.41 17.30
N ALA A 345 7.66 17.67 17.29
CA ALA A 345 8.79 18.11 16.46
C ALA A 345 10.12 17.39 16.76
N PRO A 346 10.52 17.14 18.01
CA PRO A 346 11.72 16.35 18.30
C PRO A 346 11.62 14.92 17.80
N LEU A 347 10.42 14.32 17.90
CA LEU A 347 10.16 12.94 17.44
C LEU A 347 10.22 12.83 15.91
N LEU A 348 9.77 13.88 15.21
CA LEU A 348 9.79 13.89 13.74
C LEU A 348 11.21 13.73 13.17
N ARG A 349 12.24 14.28 13.83
CA ARG A 349 13.63 14.10 13.38
C ARG A 349 14.06 12.64 13.43
N MET A 350 13.74 11.96 14.54
CA MET A 350 14.08 10.55 14.72
C MET A 350 13.27 9.67 13.76
N TYR A 351 11.95 9.95 13.64
CA TYR A 351 11.09 9.25 12.70
C TYR A 351 11.54 9.42 11.25
N ALA A 352 11.98 10.62 10.85
CA ALA A 352 12.47 10.85 9.49
C ALA A 352 13.68 9.96 9.17
N LEU A 353 14.58 9.74 10.13
CA LEU A 353 15.70 8.82 10.01
C LEU A 353 15.23 7.36 9.94
N ASP A 354 14.33 6.97 10.83
CA ASP A 354 13.76 5.61 10.88
C ASP A 354 13.07 5.23 9.57
N GLU A 355 12.17 6.09 9.10
CA GLU A 355 11.41 5.86 7.86
C GLU A 355 12.28 5.97 6.59
N MET A 356 13.38 6.74 6.64
CA MET A 356 14.37 6.72 5.56
C MET A 356 15.11 5.37 5.49
N LEU A 357 15.54 4.82 6.62
CA LEU A 357 16.16 3.49 6.69
C LEU A 357 15.17 2.42 6.24
N LEU A 358 13.92 2.50 6.71
CA LEU A 358 12.83 1.64 6.28
C LEU A 358 12.66 1.70 4.76
N ALA A 359 12.62 2.89 4.18
CA ALA A 359 12.50 3.07 2.74
C ALA A 359 13.63 2.41 1.95
N PHE A 360 14.85 2.40 2.47
CA PHE A 360 15.99 1.78 1.80
C PHE A 360 15.86 0.26 1.70
N TRP A 361 15.39 -0.43 2.75
CA TRP A 361 15.14 -1.85 2.63
C TRP A 361 13.87 -2.15 1.82
N VAL A 362 12.87 -1.26 1.81
CA VAL A 362 11.68 -1.37 0.96
C VAL A 362 12.05 -1.41 -0.53
N ILE A 363 13.03 -0.60 -0.97
CA ILE A 363 13.54 -0.65 -2.34
C ILE A 363 14.09 -2.05 -2.67
N ALA A 364 14.96 -2.59 -1.80
CA ALA A 364 15.56 -3.90 -2.01
C ALA A 364 14.52 -5.03 -1.97
N SER A 365 13.58 -5.00 -1.02
CA SER A 365 12.52 -6.02 -0.90
C SER A 365 11.54 -5.98 -2.07
N SER A 366 11.14 -4.80 -2.53
CA SER A 366 10.28 -4.64 -3.71
C SER A 366 10.96 -5.21 -4.97
N TYR A 367 12.26 -4.94 -5.14
CA TYR A 367 13.05 -5.54 -6.21
C TYR A 367 13.06 -7.07 -6.11
N LEU A 368 13.33 -7.63 -4.92
CA LEU A 368 13.34 -9.08 -4.69
C LEU A 368 11.98 -9.73 -4.98
N VAL A 369 10.89 -9.10 -4.59
CA VAL A 369 9.52 -9.55 -4.92
C VAL A 369 9.29 -9.51 -6.43
N ALA A 370 9.72 -8.44 -7.12
CA ALA A 370 9.56 -8.31 -8.58
C ALA A 370 10.29 -9.41 -9.35
N VAL A 371 11.42 -9.91 -8.80
CA VAL A 371 12.19 -11.03 -9.37
C VAL A 371 11.85 -12.38 -8.72
N ALA A 372 10.66 -12.50 -8.11
CA ALA A 372 10.13 -13.72 -7.49
C ALA A 372 11.07 -14.36 -6.45
N ARG A 373 11.84 -13.55 -5.72
CA ARG A 373 12.73 -13.98 -4.63
C ARG A 373 12.14 -13.66 -3.29
N TYR A 374 11.29 -14.54 -2.78
CA TYR A 374 10.52 -14.34 -1.53
C TYR A 374 11.30 -14.71 -0.25
N SER A 375 12.56 -15.10 -0.35
CA SER A 375 13.41 -15.40 0.83
C SER A 375 13.57 -14.19 1.78
N VAL A 376 13.37 -12.98 1.29
CA VAL A 376 13.31 -11.75 2.09
C VAL A 376 12.26 -11.82 3.21
N PHE A 377 11.21 -12.66 3.08
CA PHE A 377 10.20 -12.88 4.13
C PHE A 377 10.81 -13.28 5.47
N TRP A 378 11.75 -14.22 5.46
CA TRP A 378 12.38 -14.70 6.71
C TRP A 378 13.17 -13.61 7.42
N LEU A 379 13.85 -12.75 6.64
CA LEU A 379 14.55 -11.59 7.18
C LEU A 379 13.58 -10.60 7.83
N LEU A 380 12.48 -10.29 7.15
CA LEU A 380 11.45 -9.39 7.68
C LEU A 380 10.76 -9.98 8.90
N LEU A 381 10.47 -11.29 8.91
CA LEU A 381 9.86 -11.97 10.04
C LEU A 381 10.75 -11.87 11.30
N VAL A 382 12.06 -12.14 11.16
CA VAL A 382 13.01 -12.01 12.27
C VAL A 382 13.04 -10.56 12.78
N ALA A 383 13.03 -9.58 11.87
CA ALA A 383 13.03 -8.19 12.25
C ALA A 383 11.74 -7.78 12.98
N VAL A 384 10.57 -8.21 12.51
CA VAL A 384 9.29 -7.98 13.20
C VAL A 384 9.29 -8.58 14.61
N LEU A 385 9.76 -9.82 14.76
CA LEU A 385 9.82 -10.48 16.06
C LEU A 385 10.79 -9.78 17.00
N PHE A 386 11.95 -9.36 16.50
CA PHE A 386 12.93 -8.60 17.28
C PHE A 386 12.34 -7.26 17.71
N GLU A 387 11.79 -6.50 16.77
CA GLU A 387 11.24 -5.17 17.03
C GLU A 387 10.07 -5.21 18.01
N ALA A 388 9.11 -6.15 17.81
CA ALA A 388 8.00 -6.35 18.72
C ALA A 388 8.45 -6.72 20.13
N THR A 389 9.42 -7.65 20.26
CA THR A 389 9.94 -8.06 21.55
C THR A 389 10.71 -6.95 22.24
N ALA A 390 11.55 -6.23 21.49
CA ALA A 390 12.33 -5.12 22.04
C ALA A 390 11.43 -3.95 22.46
N MET A 391 10.40 -3.61 21.66
CA MET A 391 9.43 -2.58 22.02
C MET A 391 8.59 -2.97 23.23
N ALA A 392 8.19 -4.23 23.35
CA ALA A 392 7.44 -4.71 24.52
C ALA A 392 8.25 -4.63 25.80
N LEU A 393 9.54 -4.94 25.74
CA LEU A 393 10.41 -5.01 26.93
C LEU A 393 11.05 -3.65 27.29
N PHE A 394 11.39 -2.84 26.29
CA PHE A 394 12.21 -1.63 26.49
C PHE A 394 11.56 -0.34 25.97
N GLY A 395 10.40 -0.42 25.31
CA GLY A 395 9.74 0.70 24.61
C GLY A 395 9.03 1.71 25.53
N LEU A 396 9.53 1.96 26.72
CA LEU A 396 8.87 2.77 27.78
C LEU A 396 8.80 4.27 27.48
N THR A 397 9.49 4.77 26.46
CA THR A 397 9.52 6.19 26.07
C THR A 397 9.49 6.33 24.55
N PRO A 398 8.98 7.48 24.02
CA PRO A 398 8.95 7.72 22.56
C PRO A 398 10.33 7.56 21.91
N VAL A 399 11.38 8.03 22.57
CA VAL A 399 12.76 7.96 22.09
C VAL A 399 13.25 6.52 22.01
N ARG A 400 12.94 5.69 23.01
CA ARG A 400 13.33 4.27 23.00
C ARG A 400 12.61 3.48 21.90
N LEU A 401 11.31 3.72 21.71
CA LEU A 401 10.54 3.11 20.62
C LEU A 401 11.19 3.41 19.26
N LEU A 402 11.48 4.70 19.00
CA LEU A 402 12.15 5.10 17.75
C LEU A 402 13.57 4.55 17.62
N SER A 403 14.33 4.50 18.73
CA SER A 403 15.68 3.93 18.70
C SER A 403 15.66 2.44 18.35
N ILE A 404 14.66 1.67 18.81
CA ILE A 404 14.47 0.28 18.45
C ILE A 404 14.17 0.14 16.97
N GLY A 405 13.23 0.95 16.42
CA GLY A 405 12.93 0.99 14.99
C GLY A 405 14.17 1.31 14.14
N ILE A 406 14.91 2.37 14.50
CA ILE A 406 16.15 2.76 13.82
C ILE A 406 17.18 1.63 13.81
N ILE A 407 17.39 0.94 14.95
CA ILE A 407 18.32 -0.18 15.04
C ILE A 407 17.86 -1.35 14.16
N THR A 408 16.58 -1.70 14.21
CA THR A 408 15.98 -2.75 13.39
C THR A 408 16.16 -2.44 11.90
N ASN A 409 15.76 -1.24 11.47
CA ASN A 409 15.84 -0.83 10.08
C ASN A 409 17.29 -0.68 9.61
N ALA A 410 18.20 -0.19 10.45
CA ALA A 410 19.64 -0.11 10.14
C ALA A 410 20.27 -1.49 9.91
N ALA A 411 19.83 -2.53 10.64
CA ALA A 411 20.28 -3.90 10.45
C ALA A 411 19.64 -4.56 9.20
N LEU A 412 18.39 -4.19 8.88
CA LEU A 412 17.68 -4.70 7.70
C LEU A 412 18.27 -4.19 6.38
N VAL A 413 18.70 -2.93 6.32
CA VAL A 413 19.21 -2.34 5.09
C VAL A 413 20.34 -3.18 4.48
N PRO A 414 21.50 -3.41 5.14
CA PRO A 414 22.58 -4.19 4.55
C PRO A 414 22.17 -5.63 4.22
N SER A 415 21.32 -6.25 5.05
CA SER A 415 20.87 -7.62 4.86
C SER A 415 19.98 -7.77 3.61
N ALA A 416 19.02 -6.89 3.42
CA ALA A 416 18.15 -6.89 2.24
C ALA A 416 18.91 -6.58 0.95
N TRP A 417 19.85 -5.62 1.00
CA TRP A 417 20.70 -5.27 -0.14
C TRP A 417 21.69 -6.39 -0.49
N ALA A 418 22.24 -7.10 0.50
CA ALA A 418 23.07 -8.27 0.26
C ALA A 418 22.31 -9.38 -0.49
N LEU A 419 21.05 -9.64 -0.12
CA LEU A 419 20.17 -10.57 -0.83
C LEU A 419 19.88 -10.11 -2.27
N ALA A 420 19.59 -8.84 -2.48
CA ALA A 420 19.33 -8.29 -3.80
C ALA A 420 20.57 -8.41 -4.71
N LEU A 421 21.76 -8.04 -4.21
CA LEU A 421 23.03 -8.14 -4.92
C LEU A 421 23.42 -9.60 -5.22
N GLN A 422 23.18 -10.52 -4.27
CA GLN A 422 23.41 -11.96 -4.51
C GLN A 422 22.49 -12.50 -5.63
N THR A 423 21.24 -12.02 -5.68
CA THR A 423 20.30 -12.40 -6.75
C THR A 423 20.81 -11.93 -8.12
N VAL A 424 21.31 -10.71 -8.23
CA VAL A 424 21.92 -10.19 -9.46
C VAL A 424 23.15 -11.01 -9.85
N ARG A 425 24.04 -11.33 -8.88
CA ARG A 425 25.27 -12.10 -9.13
C ARG A 425 25.02 -13.53 -9.63
N LYS A 426 23.95 -14.16 -9.16
CA LYS A 426 23.55 -15.54 -9.51
C LYS A 426 22.75 -15.63 -10.81
N SER A 427 22.31 -14.51 -11.38
CA SER A 427 21.58 -14.49 -12.64
C SER A 427 22.54 -14.80 -13.82
N PRO A 428 22.08 -15.53 -14.84
CA PRO A 428 22.87 -15.85 -16.03
C PRO A 428 23.39 -14.57 -16.70
N GLN A 429 24.60 -14.64 -17.24
CA GLN A 429 25.09 -13.61 -18.16
C GLN A 429 24.30 -13.75 -19.47
N ALA A 430 23.86 -12.65 -20.06
CA ALA A 430 23.25 -12.72 -21.39
C ALA A 430 24.27 -13.36 -22.35
N ASP A 431 23.84 -14.41 -23.09
CA ASP A 431 24.63 -14.91 -24.17
C ASP A 431 24.90 -13.74 -25.11
N ARG A 432 26.17 -13.37 -25.26
CA ARG A 432 26.56 -12.45 -26.34
C ARG A 432 26.06 -13.06 -27.64
N PRO A 433 25.35 -12.31 -28.50
CA PRO A 433 25.05 -12.84 -29.81
C PRO A 433 26.38 -13.27 -30.40
N GLN A 434 26.51 -14.56 -30.75
CA GLN A 434 27.65 -15.03 -31.51
C GLN A 434 27.71 -14.16 -32.75
N THR A 435 28.63 -13.21 -32.77
CA THR A 435 28.96 -12.49 -33.99
C THR A 435 29.30 -13.55 -35.00
N ALA A 436 28.55 -13.59 -36.10
CA ALA A 436 28.78 -14.46 -37.24
C ALA A 436 30.22 -14.19 -37.77
N GLU A 437 31.19 -14.89 -37.20
CA GLU A 437 32.48 -15.16 -37.78
C GLU A 437 32.35 -16.47 -38.51
N THR A 438 31.80 -16.43 -39.73
CA THR A 438 32.12 -17.40 -40.80
C THR A 438 31.49 -16.87 -42.10
N ALA A 439 32.24 -16.02 -42.75
CA ALA A 439 32.20 -15.86 -44.19
C ALA A 439 33.58 -15.37 -44.65
N SER A 440 34.50 -16.28 -44.78
CA SER A 440 35.66 -16.16 -45.64
C SER A 440 35.69 -17.38 -46.57
#